data_569c116c7f837a44d279e6480b1b374a
#
_entry.id   569c116c7f837a44d279e6480b1b374a
#
_cell.length_a   1.000
_cell.length_b   1.000
_cell.length_c   1.000
_cell.angle_alpha   90.00
_cell.angle_beta   90.00
_cell.angle_gamma   90.00
#
_symmetry.space_group_name_H-M   'P 1'
#
loop_
_entity.id
_entity.type
_entity.pdbx_description
1 polymer ?
#
loop_
_entity_poly.entity_id
_entity_poly.type
_entity_poly.pdbx_seq_one_letter_code
_entity_poly.pdbx_strand_id
1 'polypeptide(L)'
;EVCYTDERLVSFKIAEDRGFNPKTHRYELMALKPYQFSLSSGVCLINDEFQTSIKGLYATGDCTAGATGCSGSIPSGLYIGDNIYKFVNTVGEISINIEQVMAHKELAMSPLNIQNGIEPMELECSVRHICERYVGMNKSEGKLREGLRRLNSLKREFLPKLMAKTPHYLTRCLEIRNI
;
A
#
# COMPACT_ATOMS: atom_id res chain seq x y z
N GLU A 1 -31.44 10.71 4.10
CA GLU A 1 -31.30 10.92 2.65
C GLU A 1 -29.85 10.70 2.29
N VAL A 2 -29.57 9.65 1.52
CA VAL A 2 -28.24 9.41 0.97
C VAL A 2 -28.09 10.29 -0.25
N CYS A 3 -27.20 11.26 -0.17
CA CYS A 3 -26.88 12.13 -1.31
C CYS A 3 -26.16 11.27 -2.37
N TYR A 4 -26.88 10.97 -3.44
CA TYR A 4 -26.30 10.32 -4.61
C TYR A 4 -25.49 11.35 -5.39
N THR A 5 -24.17 11.22 -5.34
CA THR A 5 -23.33 11.93 -6.31
C THR A 5 -23.18 11.06 -7.56
N ASP A 6 -23.10 11.68 -8.73
CA ASP A 6 -23.07 11.00 -10.02
C ASP A 6 -22.00 9.90 -10.13
N GLU A 7 -20.90 10.06 -9.45
CA GLU A 7 -19.80 9.06 -9.41
C GLU A 7 -20.17 7.77 -8.70
N ARG A 8 -21.19 7.76 -7.84
CA ARG A 8 -21.65 6.58 -7.08
C ARG A 8 -22.79 5.82 -7.76
N LEU A 9 -23.44 6.43 -8.75
CA LEU A 9 -24.57 5.83 -9.47
C LEU A 9 -24.18 4.52 -10.15
N VAL A 10 -22.98 4.44 -10.71
CA VAL A 10 -22.50 3.22 -11.41
C VAL A 10 -22.35 2.06 -10.42
N SER A 11 -21.78 2.29 -9.26
CA SER A 11 -21.59 1.26 -8.22
C SER A 11 -22.92 0.77 -7.65
N PHE A 12 -23.88 1.66 -7.45
CA PHE A 12 -25.22 1.30 -6.99
C PHE A 12 -25.98 0.53 -8.07
N LYS A 13 -25.90 0.95 -9.32
CA LYS A 13 -26.54 0.23 -10.42
C LYS A 13 -26.00 -1.18 -10.59
N ILE A 14 -24.69 -1.37 -10.50
CA ILE A 14 -24.08 -2.71 -10.52
C ILE A 14 -24.58 -3.55 -9.33
N ALA A 15 -24.75 -2.96 -8.16
CA ALA A 15 -25.28 -3.67 -7.00
C ALA A 15 -26.76 -4.05 -7.19
N GLU A 16 -27.57 -3.14 -7.73
CA GLU A 16 -28.99 -3.40 -8.06
C GLU A 16 -29.12 -4.49 -9.12
N ASP A 17 -28.32 -4.47 -10.18
CA ASP A 17 -28.28 -5.51 -11.23
C ASP A 17 -27.91 -6.89 -10.66
N ARG A 18 -27.21 -6.92 -9.53
CA ARG A 18 -26.90 -8.13 -8.75
C ARG A 18 -27.96 -8.50 -7.71
N GLY A 19 -29.11 -7.85 -7.74
CA GLY A 19 -30.23 -8.10 -6.85
C GLY A 19 -30.13 -7.38 -5.48
N PHE A 20 -29.20 -6.45 -5.31
CA PHE A 20 -29.09 -5.66 -4.11
C PHE A 20 -30.07 -4.48 -4.14
N ASN A 21 -30.91 -4.37 -3.11
CA ASN A 21 -31.80 -3.22 -2.94
C ASN A 21 -31.37 -2.40 -1.72
N PRO A 22 -30.83 -1.19 -1.90
CA PRO A 22 -30.30 -0.39 -0.81
C PRO A 22 -31.39 0.06 0.21
N LYS A 23 -32.67 0.00 -0.17
CA LYS A 23 -33.79 0.36 0.73
C LYS A 23 -34.23 -0.77 1.63
N THR A 24 -34.02 -2.02 1.23
CA THR A 24 -34.57 -3.20 1.92
C THR A 24 -33.50 -4.16 2.43
N HIS A 25 -32.34 -4.23 1.77
CA HIS A 25 -31.25 -5.08 2.21
C HIS A 25 -30.49 -4.43 3.38
N ARG A 26 -30.23 -5.26 4.39
CA ARG A 26 -29.32 -4.89 5.47
C ARG A 26 -27.91 -5.31 5.07
N TYR A 27 -26.94 -4.42 5.25
CA TYR A 27 -25.53 -4.72 5.10
C TYR A 27 -24.80 -4.29 6.35
N GLU A 28 -23.74 -5.00 6.63
CA GLU A 28 -22.88 -4.69 7.74
C GLU A 28 -22.15 -3.39 7.46
N LEU A 29 -22.37 -2.39 8.26
CA LEU A 29 -21.57 -1.19 8.28
C LEU A 29 -20.33 -1.50 9.10
N MET A 30 -19.22 -1.72 8.46
CA MET A 30 -17.96 -1.61 9.17
C MET A 30 -17.80 -0.17 9.64
N ALA A 31 -17.62 0.00 10.94
CA ALA A 31 -17.18 1.27 11.49
C ALA A 31 -15.73 1.52 11.04
N LEU A 32 -15.56 1.74 9.77
CA LEU A 32 -14.31 2.29 9.25
C LEU A 32 -14.26 3.71 9.75
N LYS A 33 -13.33 3.98 10.66
CA LYS A 33 -12.89 5.35 10.80
C LYS A 33 -12.50 5.81 9.41
N PRO A 34 -13.08 6.91 8.93
CA PRO A 34 -12.83 7.36 7.57
C PRO A 34 -11.37 7.77 7.46
N TYR A 35 -10.51 6.83 7.14
CA TYR A 35 -9.27 7.17 6.51
C TYR A 35 -9.57 7.47 5.09
N GLN A 36 -10.08 8.63 4.90
CA GLN A 36 -10.08 9.12 3.58
C GLN A 36 -8.77 9.84 3.38
N PHE A 37 -7.88 9.11 2.73
CA PHE A 37 -6.90 9.81 1.99
C PHE A 37 -7.61 10.70 1.00
N SER A 38 -7.24 11.94 1.03
CA SER A 38 -7.60 12.87 0.01
C SER A 38 -6.62 12.74 -1.16
N LEU A 39 -7.04 13.25 -2.25
CA LEU A 39 -6.21 13.63 -3.38
C LEU A 39 -5.08 14.53 -2.89
N SER A 40 -3.86 14.09 -2.79
CA SER A 40 -2.66 14.79 -2.34
C SER A 40 -2.08 14.32 -1.01
N SER A 41 -2.21 13.07 -0.79
CA SER A 41 -1.80 12.47 0.48
C SER A 41 -0.38 11.92 0.49
N GLY A 42 0.31 11.98 -0.63
CA GLY A 42 1.66 11.47 -0.72
C GLY A 42 2.66 12.31 0.08
N VAL A 43 3.62 11.63 0.68
CA VAL A 43 4.66 12.23 1.50
C VAL A 43 6.06 12.01 0.91
N CYS A 44 6.12 11.43 -0.29
CA CYS A 44 7.38 11.23 -0.95
C CYS A 44 7.99 12.58 -1.34
N LEU A 45 9.09 12.94 -0.69
CA LEU A 45 9.82 14.17 -0.99
C LEU A 45 10.62 13.97 -2.28
N ILE A 46 10.44 14.91 -3.19
CA ILE A 46 11.11 14.95 -4.49
C ILE A 46 11.74 16.31 -4.73
N ASN A 47 12.76 16.34 -5.57
CA ASN A 47 13.31 17.58 -6.12
C ASN A 47 12.51 18.03 -7.37
N ASP A 48 12.96 19.11 -8.01
CA ASP A 48 12.31 19.66 -9.22
C ASP A 48 12.34 18.69 -10.41
N GLU A 49 13.21 17.68 -10.39
CA GLU A 49 13.28 16.63 -11.40
C GLU A 49 12.47 15.40 -11.03
N PHE A 50 11.70 15.45 -9.95
CA PHE A 50 10.93 14.33 -9.39
C PHE A 50 11.80 13.17 -8.86
N GLN A 51 13.08 13.40 -8.62
CA GLN A 51 13.95 12.42 -7.99
C GLN A 51 13.83 12.48 -6.47
N THR A 52 13.79 11.31 -5.84
CA THR A 52 13.81 11.20 -4.37
C THR A 52 15.22 11.42 -3.81
N SER A 53 15.38 11.33 -2.49
CA SER A 53 16.70 11.34 -1.86
C SER A 53 17.60 10.16 -2.27
N ILE A 54 17.03 9.15 -2.90
CA ILE A 54 17.75 7.98 -3.42
C ILE A 54 18.04 8.21 -4.90
N LYS A 55 19.31 8.28 -5.25
CA LYS A 55 19.73 8.50 -6.65
C LYS A 55 19.17 7.43 -7.59
N GLY A 56 18.50 7.86 -8.65
CA GLY A 56 17.86 6.99 -9.63
C GLY A 56 16.48 6.49 -9.26
N LEU A 57 15.97 6.83 -8.05
CA LEU A 57 14.60 6.56 -7.67
C LEU A 57 13.77 7.82 -7.84
N TYR A 58 12.72 7.72 -8.63
CA TYR A 58 11.80 8.80 -8.96
C TYR A 58 10.42 8.50 -8.39
N ALA A 59 9.64 9.54 -8.10
CA ALA A 59 8.27 9.38 -7.64
C ALA A 59 7.38 10.44 -8.29
N THR A 60 6.14 10.06 -8.63
CA THR A 60 5.14 10.94 -9.23
C THR A 60 3.73 10.49 -8.86
N GLY A 61 2.74 11.31 -9.14
CA GLY A 61 1.35 11.02 -8.84
C GLY A 61 1.01 11.15 -7.36
N ASP A 62 0.01 10.40 -6.92
CA ASP A 62 -0.57 10.52 -5.57
C ASP A 62 0.38 10.19 -4.42
N CYS A 63 1.54 9.57 -4.70
CA CYS A 63 2.56 9.36 -3.68
C CYS A 63 3.41 10.61 -3.39
N THR A 64 3.28 11.67 -4.18
CA THR A 64 4.00 12.93 -4.02
C THR A 64 3.08 14.08 -3.62
N ALA A 65 3.61 15.10 -2.99
CA ALA A 65 2.86 16.31 -2.71
C ALA A 65 2.68 17.13 -3.99
N GLY A 66 1.44 17.38 -4.39
CA GLY A 66 1.10 18.32 -5.47
C GLY A 66 0.87 17.73 -6.86
N ALA A 67 1.31 16.51 -7.16
CA ALA A 67 1.08 15.87 -8.47
C ALA A 67 -0.07 14.84 -8.42
N THR A 68 -1.24 15.27 -7.96
CA THR A 68 -2.34 14.38 -7.59
C THR A 68 -3.49 14.37 -8.58
N GLY A 69 -4.26 13.26 -8.57
CA GLY A 69 -5.36 13.03 -9.50
C GLY A 69 -4.88 12.94 -10.95
N CYS A 70 -5.80 12.71 -11.87
CA CYS A 70 -5.46 12.56 -13.30
C CYS A 70 -4.79 13.82 -13.87
N SER A 71 -5.23 15.00 -13.45
CA SER A 71 -4.69 16.28 -13.93
C SER A 71 -3.25 16.55 -13.49
N GLY A 72 -2.83 16.01 -12.36
CA GLY A 72 -1.45 16.12 -11.89
C GLY A 72 -0.59 14.93 -12.28
N SER A 73 -1.11 13.71 -12.15
CA SER A 73 -0.35 12.49 -12.37
C SER A 73 0.05 12.28 -13.84
N ILE A 74 -0.81 12.64 -14.80
CA ILE A 74 -0.50 12.45 -16.23
C ILE A 74 0.63 13.37 -16.68
N PRO A 75 0.56 14.72 -16.50
CA PRO A 75 1.65 15.58 -16.92
C PRO A 75 2.93 15.35 -16.14
N SER A 76 2.86 15.06 -14.85
CA SER A 76 4.08 14.73 -14.08
C SER A 76 4.71 13.42 -14.53
N GLY A 77 3.91 12.43 -14.96
CA GLY A 77 4.43 11.19 -15.57
C GLY A 77 5.18 11.44 -16.87
N LEU A 78 4.69 12.34 -17.71
CA LEU A 78 5.39 12.75 -18.95
C LEU A 78 6.70 13.47 -18.63
N TYR A 79 6.66 14.44 -17.72
CA TYR A 79 7.83 15.20 -17.31
C TYR A 79 8.94 14.32 -16.70
N ILE A 80 8.56 13.38 -15.83
CA ILE A 80 9.50 12.46 -15.20
C ILE A 80 10.15 11.53 -16.21
N GLY A 81 9.45 11.16 -17.30
CA GLY A 81 9.97 10.31 -18.36
C GLY A 81 11.21 10.92 -19.00
N ASP A 82 11.20 12.20 -19.31
CA ASP A 82 12.35 12.93 -19.84
C ASP A 82 13.53 12.97 -18.86
N ASN A 83 13.26 13.15 -17.60
CA ASN A 83 14.29 13.20 -16.56
C ASN A 83 14.92 11.82 -16.32
N ILE A 84 14.10 10.77 -16.32
CA ILE A 84 14.59 9.38 -16.25
C ILE A 84 15.46 9.06 -17.47
N TYR A 85 15.03 9.44 -18.67
CA TYR A 85 15.81 9.22 -19.90
C TYR A 85 17.18 9.90 -19.83
N LYS A 86 17.22 11.17 -19.40
CA LYS A 86 18.50 11.87 -19.19
C LYS A 86 19.38 11.14 -18.19
N PHE A 87 18.82 10.72 -17.07
CA PHE A 87 19.56 10.00 -16.03
C PHE A 87 20.12 8.67 -16.53
N VAL A 88 19.30 7.84 -17.20
CA VAL A 88 19.72 6.53 -17.72
C VAL A 88 20.91 6.65 -18.67
N ASN A 89 20.96 7.70 -19.49
CA ASN A 89 22.09 7.95 -20.38
C ASN A 89 23.39 8.33 -19.65
N THR A 90 23.32 8.67 -18.36
CA THR A 90 24.50 8.94 -17.53
C THR A 90 24.98 7.73 -16.74
N VAL A 91 24.16 6.67 -16.69
CA VAL A 91 24.45 5.44 -15.94
C VAL A 91 25.17 4.46 -16.87
N GLY A 92 26.33 3.97 -16.46
CA GLY A 92 27.03 2.91 -17.17
C GLY A 92 26.33 1.54 -17.04
N GLU A 93 26.97 0.51 -17.55
CA GLU A 93 26.45 -0.87 -17.39
C GLU A 93 26.28 -1.22 -15.92
N ILE A 94 25.08 -1.73 -15.60
CA ILE A 94 24.74 -2.13 -14.25
C ILE A 94 25.06 -3.61 -14.09
N SER A 95 25.92 -3.93 -13.13
CA SER A 95 26.14 -5.32 -12.73
C SER A 95 25.04 -5.76 -11.75
N ILE A 96 24.44 -6.90 -12.04
CA ILE A 96 23.42 -7.50 -11.17
C ILE A 96 24.14 -8.33 -10.09
N ASN A 97 23.89 -8.01 -8.84
CA ASN A 97 24.34 -8.85 -7.73
C ASN A 97 23.43 -10.07 -7.61
N ILE A 98 23.86 -11.20 -8.16
CA ILE A 98 23.08 -12.45 -8.17
C ILE A 98 22.83 -12.98 -6.76
N GLU A 99 23.76 -12.82 -5.84
CA GLU A 99 23.57 -13.26 -4.42
C GLU A 99 22.42 -12.49 -3.78
N GLN A 100 22.37 -11.18 -3.98
CA GLN A 100 21.27 -10.34 -3.50
C GLN A 100 19.93 -10.75 -4.12
N VAL A 101 19.89 -11.01 -5.41
CA VAL A 101 18.68 -11.49 -6.10
C VAL A 101 18.20 -12.81 -5.52
N MET A 102 19.11 -13.75 -5.30
CA MET A 102 18.77 -15.06 -4.73
C MET A 102 18.28 -14.95 -3.29
N ALA A 103 18.91 -14.11 -2.48
CA ALA A 103 18.47 -13.87 -1.10
C ALA A 103 17.05 -13.27 -1.05
N HIS A 104 16.74 -12.30 -1.92
CA HIS A 104 15.39 -11.73 -2.01
C HIS A 104 14.37 -12.76 -2.53
N LYS A 105 14.74 -13.59 -3.50
CA LYS A 105 13.88 -14.68 -3.98
C LYS A 105 13.57 -15.67 -2.87
N GLU A 106 14.57 -16.11 -2.14
CA GLU A 106 14.40 -17.04 -1.01
C GLU A 106 13.49 -16.44 0.07
N LEU A 107 13.73 -15.18 0.44
CA LEU A 107 12.88 -14.45 1.36
C LEU A 107 11.44 -14.37 0.88
N ALA A 108 11.21 -14.07 -0.39
CA ALA A 108 9.88 -13.96 -0.97
C ALA A 108 9.15 -15.31 -0.98
N MET A 109 9.85 -16.40 -1.26
CA MET A 109 9.28 -17.75 -1.36
C MET A 109 9.19 -18.47 -0.02
N SER A 110 9.85 -17.96 1.02
CA SER A 110 9.92 -18.60 2.34
C SER A 110 8.57 -18.99 2.95
N PRO A 111 7.46 -18.23 2.77
CA PRO A 111 6.17 -18.61 3.34
C PRO A 111 5.60 -19.93 2.81
N LEU A 112 6.01 -20.38 1.63
CA LEU A 112 5.59 -21.68 1.06
C LEU A 112 6.21 -22.87 1.80
N ASN A 113 7.32 -22.67 2.46
CA ASN A 113 8.06 -23.72 3.17
C ASN A 113 7.65 -23.83 4.65
N ILE A 114 6.81 -22.93 5.14
CA ILE A 114 6.37 -22.91 6.53
C ILE A 114 5.13 -23.77 6.70
N GLN A 115 5.23 -24.76 7.57
CA GLN A 115 4.10 -25.58 8.01
C GLN A 115 3.67 -25.15 9.42
N ASN A 116 2.37 -25.15 9.67
CA ASN A 116 1.79 -24.72 10.96
C ASN A 116 2.17 -23.27 11.35
N GLY A 117 2.29 -22.40 10.38
CA GLY A 117 2.54 -20.98 10.57
C GLY A 117 1.25 -20.16 10.78
N ILE A 118 1.39 -18.87 10.64
CA ILE A 118 0.31 -17.88 10.80
C ILE A 118 -0.29 -17.60 9.42
N GLU A 119 -1.61 -17.59 9.34
CA GLU A 119 -2.29 -17.20 8.10
C GLU A 119 -2.17 -15.68 7.86
N PRO A 120 -2.01 -15.26 6.60
CA PRO A 120 -1.87 -13.83 6.27
C PRO A 120 -2.98 -12.97 6.85
N MET A 121 -4.22 -13.45 6.84
CA MET A 121 -5.39 -12.73 7.37
C MET A 121 -5.24 -12.41 8.86
N GLU A 122 -4.70 -13.29 9.66
CA GLU A 122 -4.55 -13.08 11.11
C GLU A 122 -3.55 -11.95 11.38
N LEU A 123 -2.44 -11.93 10.65
CA LEU A 123 -1.46 -10.87 10.81
C LEU A 123 -1.99 -9.54 10.25
N GLU A 124 -2.69 -9.57 9.13
CA GLU A 124 -3.34 -8.39 8.55
C GLU A 124 -4.33 -7.76 9.52
N CYS A 125 -5.20 -8.55 10.16
CA CYS A 125 -6.12 -8.06 11.18
C CYS A 125 -5.37 -7.40 12.34
N SER A 126 -4.26 -7.97 12.78
CA SER A 126 -3.45 -7.41 13.85
C SER A 126 -2.82 -6.06 13.45
N VAL A 127 -2.29 -5.95 12.24
CA VAL A 127 -1.76 -4.70 11.70
C VAL A 127 -2.84 -3.64 11.61
N ARG A 128 -4.00 -3.98 11.03
CA ARG A 128 -5.15 -3.06 10.91
C ARG A 128 -5.59 -2.53 12.28
N HIS A 129 -5.65 -3.40 13.28
CA HIS A 129 -6.05 -3.01 14.64
C HIS A 129 -5.06 -2.03 15.28
N ILE A 130 -3.75 -2.28 15.09
CA ILE A 130 -2.72 -1.36 15.56
C ILE A 130 -2.84 -0.01 14.84
N CYS A 131 -2.96 -0.02 13.51
CA CYS A 131 -3.08 1.20 12.73
C CYS A 131 -4.33 1.99 13.12
N GLU A 132 -5.47 1.32 13.28
CA GLU A 132 -6.71 1.96 13.70
C GLU A 132 -6.56 2.66 15.05
N ARG A 133 -5.94 2.00 16.02
CA ARG A 133 -5.84 2.50 17.38
C ARG A 133 -4.78 3.59 17.56
N TYR A 134 -3.64 3.44 16.89
CA TYR A 134 -2.46 4.26 17.15
C TYR A 134 -2.14 5.26 16.04
N VAL A 135 -2.54 4.97 14.78
CA VAL A 135 -2.27 5.82 13.61
C VAL A 135 -3.52 6.58 13.16
N GLY A 136 -4.59 6.56 13.96
CA GLY A 136 -5.87 7.20 13.67
C GLY A 136 -5.81 8.71 13.46
N MET A 137 -6.96 9.32 13.19
CA MET A 137 -7.09 10.77 12.91
C MET A 137 -6.48 11.64 14.02
N ASN A 138 -6.71 11.27 15.27
CA ASN A 138 -6.14 11.96 16.43
C ASN A 138 -4.76 11.39 16.73
N LYS A 139 -3.75 11.92 16.05
CA LYS A 139 -2.36 11.55 16.22
C LYS A 139 -1.74 12.28 17.40
N SER A 140 -0.93 11.57 18.15
CA SER A 140 0.00 12.16 19.11
C SER A 140 1.31 11.39 19.04
N GLU A 141 2.40 12.02 19.41
CA GLU A 141 3.73 11.39 19.39
C GLU A 141 3.75 10.08 20.19
N GLY A 142 3.17 10.07 21.39
CA GLY A 142 3.10 8.88 22.23
C GLY A 142 2.33 7.74 21.58
N LYS A 143 1.19 8.02 20.94
CA LYS A 143 0.43 7.02 20.18
C LYS A 143 1.22 6.47 19.00
N LEU A 144 1.84 7.34 18.22
CA LEU A 144 2.62 6.93 17.05
C LEU A 144 3.84 6.08 17.46
N ARG A 145 4.55 6.46 18.52
CA ARG A 145 5.66 5.66 19.06
C ARG A 145 5.21 4.28 19.53
N GLU A 146 4.10 4.19 20.23
CA GLU A 146 3.54 2.91 20.68
C GLU A 146 3.04 2.06 19.50
N GLY A 147 2.40 2.67 18.51
CA GLY A 147 2.01 1.99 17.27
C GLY A 147 3.21 1.40 16.55
N LEU A 148 4.27 2.19 16.36
CA LEU A 148 5.51 1.76 15.72
C LEU A 148 6.18 0.62 16.52
N ARG A 149 6.22 0.71 17.84
CA ARG A 149 6.75 -0.35 18.71
C ARG A 149 6.01 -1.66 18.50
N ARG A 150 4.67 -1.61 18.44
CA ARG A 150 3.83 -2.81 18.23
C ARG A 150 4.01 -3.40 16.84
N LEU A 151 4.04 -2.57 15.79
CA LEU A 151 4.31 -3.02 14.42
C LEU A 151 5.69 -3.70 14.33
N ASN A 152 6.71 -3.11 14.95
CA ASN A 152 8.04 -3.72 15.01
C ASN A 152 8.06 -5.07 15.77
N SER A 153 7.25 -5.23 16.83
CA SER A 153 7.08 -6.53 17.48
C SER A 153 6.43 -7.55 16.55
N LEU A 154 5.35 -7.18 15.86
CA LEU A 154 4.73 -8.06 14.88
C LEU A 154 5.71 -8.47 13.78
N LYS A 155 6.47 -7.51 13.27
CA LYS A 155 7.48 -7.74 12.22
C LYS A 155 8.53 -8.77 12.66
N ARG A 156 9.01 -8.67 13.91
CA ARG A 156 10.04 -9.58 14.41
C ARG A 156 9.50 -10.97 14.76
N GLU A 157 8.32 -11.02 15.39
CA GLU A 157 7.84 -12.23 16.05
C GLU A 157 6.93 -13.07 15.15
N PHE A 158 6.17 -12.43 14.29
CA PHE A 158 5.10 -13.06 13.52
C PHE A 158 5.36 -13.08 12.01
N LEU A 159 5.96 -12.05 11.44
CA LEU A 159 6.23 -12.00 10.01
C LEU A 159 7.07 -13.18 9.50
N PRO A 160 8.10 -13.67 10.23
CA PRO A 160 8.84 -14.86 9.81
C PRO A 160 8.03 -16.16 9.85
N LYS A 161 6.89 -16.16 10.53
CA LYS A 161 6.00 -17.33 10.66
C LYS A 161 4.84 -17.33 9.67
N LEU A 162 4.79 -16.35 8.75
CA LEU A 162 3.76 -16.32 7.72
C LEU A 162 3.81 -17.57 6.86
N MET A 163 2.66 -18.21 6.70
CA MET A 163 2.49 -19.44 5.93
C MET A 163 1.66 -19.20 4.68
N ALA A 164 2.14 -19.69 3.56
CA ALA A 164 1.39 -19.66 2.30
C ALA A 164 1.01 -21.08 1.86
N LYS A 165 -0.27 -21.42 1.94
CA LYS A 165 -0.80 -22.73 1.50
C LYS A 165 -0.88 -22.86 -0.03
N THR A 166 -0.94 -21.75 -0.72
CA THR A 166 -1.08 -21.69 -2.19
C THR A 166 -0.36 -20.45 -2.73
N PRO A 167 -0.13 -20.36 -4.06
CA PRO A 167 0.42 -19.15 -4.67
C PRO A 167 -0.40 -17.88 -4.37
N HIS A 168 -1.72 -18.01 -4.25
CA HIS A 168 -2.58 -16.87 -3.85
C HIS A 168 -2.25 -16.39 -2.43
N TYR A 169 -2.09 -17.31 -1.49
CA TYR A 169 -1.67 -16.96 -0.12
C TYR A 169 -0.27 -16.37 -0.08
N LEU A 170 0.63 -16.77 -0.98
CA LEU A 170 1.95 -16.15 -1.10
C LEU A 170 1.86 -14.67 -1.45
N THR A 171 0.97 -14.32 -2.39
CA THR A 171 0.73 -12.90 -2.73
C THR A 171 0.28 -12.12 -1.50
N ARG A 172 -0.66 -12.67 -0.72
CA ARG A 172 -1.12 -12.05 0.53
C ARG A 172 0.00 -11.90 1.56
N CYS A 173 0.89 -12.89 1.68
CA CYS A 173 2.07 -12.80 2.54
C CYS A 173 3.02 -11.68 2.12
N LEU A 174 3.22 -11.50 0.81
CA LEU A 174 4.06 -10.42 0.27
C LEU A 174 3.45 -9.03 0.49
N GLU A 175 2.13 -8.90 0.32
CA GLU A 175 1.41 -7.66 0.63
C GLU A 175 1.61 -7.25 2.09
N ILE A 176 1.45 -8.18 3.02
CA ILE A 176 1.61 -7.90 4.46
C ILE A 176 3.06 -7.55 4.83
N ARG A 177 4.05 -8.09 4.13
CA ARG A 177 5.45 -7.71 4.34
C ARG A 177 5.75 -6.27 3.94
N ASN A 178 4.94 -5.70 3.06
CA ASN A 178 5.11 -4.34 2.55
C ASN A 178 4.35 -3.28 3.38
N ILE A 179 3.55 -3.70 4.34
CA ILE A 179 2.87 -2.84 5.30
C ILE A 179 3.78 -2.58 6.52
#